data_e07712e876730950390c98ca3ac6047a
#
_entry.id   e07712e876730950390c98ca3ac6047a
#
_cell.length_a   1.000
_cell.length_b   1.000
_cell.length_c   1.000
_cell.angle_alpha   90.00
_cell.angle_beta   90.00
_cell.angle_gamma   90.00
#
_symmetry.space_group_name_H-M   'P 1'
#
loop_
_entity.id
_entity.type
_entity.pdbx_description
1 polymer ?
#
loop_
_entity_poly.entity_id
_entity_poly.type
_entity_poly.pdbx_seq_one_letter_code
_entity_poly.pdbx_strand_id
1 'polypeptide(L)'
;MLHIGCHLSSSGGFYKMGETALKIGADTFQFFTRNPRGSKAKEIDPEDAKKLLELMEENRFPCILAHAPYTLNPCSANEDTRQFALDTMADDLRRMEFTPNQMYNFHPGSHTGLGTKNGIELIACQLNRILTKGQTTTVLLETMAGKGTEVGKSFDELREILDRIELSEKVGVCLDTCHVFDAGYDIVNSLDEVLTDFDRIIGLEKLRAIHINDSKNPLGSHKDRHECIGKGYIGLDAMKRIVTHPVLNHLPFYLETPNDLDGYKAEIELLRSFCD
;
A
#
# COMPACT_ATOMS: atom_id res chain seq x y z
N MET A 1 16.91 9.94 -7.39
CA MET A 1 16.78 8.53 -7.90
C MET A 1 15.41 8.05 -7.47
N LEU A 2 14.62 7.45 -8.36
CA LEU A 2 13.30 6.89 -8.06
C LEU A 2 13.45 5.64 -7.18
N HIS A 3 12.81 5.64 -6.00
CA HIS A 3 12.72 4.47 -5.13
C HIS A 3 11.55 3.59 -5.60
N ILE A 4 11.86 2.41 -6.11
CA ILE A 4 10.83 1.54 -6.70
C ILE A 4 11.14 0.07 -6.48
N GLY A 5 10.10 -0.69 -6.20
CA GLY A 5 10.12 -2.14 -6.10
C GLY A 5 8.80 -2.76 -6.51
N CYS A 6 8.63 -4.04 -6.21
CA CYS A 6 7.42 -4.79 -6.55
C CYS A 6 7.02 -5.73 -5.43
N HIS A 7 5.86 -6.37 -5.60
CA HIS A 7 5.39 -7.39 -4.67
C HIS A 7 6.20 -8.69 -4.82
N LEU A 8 6.90 -9.08 -3.74
CA LEU A 8 7.74 -10.27 -3.69
C LEU A 8 7.15 -11.37 -2.81
N SER A 9 7.48 -12.62 -3.13
CA SER A 9 7.10 -13.76 -2.30
C SER A 9 7.95 -13.83 -1.03
N SER A 10 7.30 -13.87 0.13
CA SER A 10 7.95 -14.04 1.44
C SER A 10 8.33 -15.50 1.77
N SER A 11 8.10 -16.45 0.85
CA SER A 11 8.32 -17.89 1.09
C SER A 11 9.77 -18.25 1.41
N GLY A 12 10.73 -17.51 0.84
CA GLY A 12 12.18 -17.70 1.03
C GLY A 12 12.77 -16.99 2.25
N GLY A 13 11.98 -16.20 2.99
CA GLY A 13 12.44 -15.37 4.11
C GLY A 13 12.74 -13.92 3.72
N PHE A 14 13.09 -13.12 4.73
CA PHE A 14 13.32 -11.68 4.59
C PHE A 14 14.56 -11.36 3.75
N TYR A 15 15.70 -11.96 4.08
CA TYR A 15 16.94 -11.74 3.35
C TYR A 15 16.80 -12.08 1.87
N LYS A 16 16.10 -13.19 1.56
CA LYS A 16 15.87 -13.61 0.18
C LYS A 16 15.03 -12.62 -0.63
N MET A 17 14.08 -11.93 0.02
CA MET A 17 13.34 -10.84 -0.65
C MET A 17 14.26 -9.67 -1.01
N GLY A 18 15.16 -9.27 -0.09
CA GLY A 18 16.16 -8.23 -0.35
C GLY A 18 17.11 -8.58 -1.51
N GLU A 19 17.67 -9.80 -1.52
CA GLU A 19 18.47 -10.28 -2.65
C GLU A 19 17.70 -10.28 -3.97
N THR A 20 16.43 -10.68 -3.93
CA THR A 20 15.58 -10.71 -5.13
C THR A 20 15.30 -9.31 -5.65
N ALA A 21 15.00 -8.35 -4.74
CA ALA A 21 14.84 -6.94 -5.10
C ALA A 21 16.08 -6.40 -5.81
N LEU A 22 17.27 -6.58 -5.24
CA LEU A 22 18.53 -6.15 -5.86
C LEU A 22 18.75 -6.78 -7.24
N LYS A 23 18.45 -8.08 -7.38
CA LYS A 23 18.63 -8.80 -8.65
C LYS A 23 17.78 -8.24 -9.78
N ILE A 24 16.58 -7.74 -9.49
CA ILE A 24 15.70 -7.13 -10.49
C ILE A 24 15.88 -5.61 -10.60
N GLY A 25 16.90 -5.05 -9.93
CA GLY A 25 17.19 -3.62 -9.95
C GLY A 25 16.27 -2.77 -9.07
N ALA A 26 15.51 -3.37 -8.15
CA ALA A 26 14.71 -2.65 -7.16
C ALA A 26 15.57 -2.21 -5.97
N ASP A 27 15.17 -1.15 -5.28
CA ASP A 27 15.75 -0.65 -4.03
C ASP A 27 14.74 -0.58 -2.90
N THR A 28 13.58 -1.18 -3.09
CA THR A 28 12.56 -1.48 -2.08
C THR A 28 11.73 -2.67 -2.55
N PHE A 29 10.78 -3.14 -1.74
CA PHE A 29 9.82 -4.17 -2.14
C PHE A 29 8.60 -4.18 -1.21
N GLN A 30 7.54 -4.82 -1.69
CA GLN A 30 6.34 -5.14 -0.92
C GLN A 30 6.23 -6.66 -0.74
N PHE A 31 5.58 -7.09 0.32
CA PHE A 31 5.33 -8.50 0.58
C PHE A 31 4.08 -8.71 1.43
N PHE A 32 3.42 -9.88 1.33
CA PHE A 32 2.38 -10.25 2.29
C PHE A 32 3.00 -10.75 3.59
N THR A 33 2.49 -10.26 4.72
CA THR A 33 2.91 -10.68 6.08
C THR A 33 2.66 -12.17 6.33
N ARG A 34 1.68 -12.74 5.63
CA ARG A 34 1.25 -14.13 5.68
C ARG A 34 0.61 -14.54 4.36
N ASN A 35 0.31 -15.83 4.21
CA ASN A 35 -0.45 -16.27 3.03
C ASN A 35 -1.78 -15.49 2.96
N PRO A 36 -2.03 -14.72 1.87
CA PRO A 36 -3.22 -13.86 1.77
C PRO A 36 -4.54 -14.64 1.72
N ARG A 37 -4.49 -15.96 1.51
CA ARG A 37 -5.65 -16.88 1.54
C ARG A 37 -5.70 -17.74 2.79
N GLY A 38 -4.79 -17.55 3.74
CA GLY A 38 -4.66 -18.35 4.96
C GLY A 38 -4.38 -17.51 6.20
N SER A 39 -4.78 -18.00 7.37
CA SER A 39 -4.62 -17.29 8.63
C SER A 39 -3.26 -17.46 9.28
N LYS A 40 -2.53 -18.53 8.97
CA LYS A 40 -1.26 -18.85 9.63
C LYS A 40 -0.09 -18.09 9.00
N ALA A 41 0.65 -17.36 9.84
CA ALA A 41 1.94 -16.80 9.49
C ALA A 41 3.04 -17.81 9.85
N LYS A 42 4.08 -17.87 9.01
CA LYS A 42 5.32 -18.60 9.33
C LYS A 42 6.07 -17.85 10.44
N GLU A 43 6.70 -18.55 11.37
CA GLU A 43 7.59 -17.91 12.34
C GLU A 43 8.68 -17.10 11.64
N ILE A 44 9.00 -15.94 12.20
CA ILE A 44 10.08 -15.08 11.71
C ILE A 44 11.38 -15.57 12.36
N ASP A 45 12.38 -15.81 11.55
CA ASP A 45 13.75 -15.99 12.01
C ASP A 45 14.38 -14.61 12.25
N PRO A 46 14.74 -14.27 13.50
CA PRO A 46 15.33 -12.96 13.81
C PRO A 46 16.67 -12.70 13.09
N GLU A 47 17.46 -13.76 12.84
CA GLU A 47 18.73 -13.61 12.12
C GLU A 47 18.51 -13.35 10.63
N ASP A 48 17.46 -13.92 10.03
CA ASP A 48 17.07 -13.61 8.64
C ASP A 48 16.57 -12.17 8.50
N ALA A 49 15.76 -11.70 9.44
CA ALA A 49 15.31 -10.31 9.49
C ALA A 49 16.50 -9.34 9.66
N LYS A 50 17.44 -9.65 10.55
CA LYS A 50 18.66 -8.85 10.76
C LYS A 50 19.51 -8.76 9.49
N LYS A 51 19.71 -9.86 8.78
CA LYS A 51 20.43 -9.87 7.49
C LYS A 51 19.75 -8.99 6.45
N LEU A 52 18.41 -8.98 6.41
CA LEU A 52 17.69 -8.03 5.55
C LEU A 52 18.00 -6.58 5.92
N LEU A 53 17.97 -6.23 7.22
CA LEU A 53 18.25 -4.86 7.66
C LEU A 53 19.67 -4.42 7.30
N GLU A 54 20.67 -5.30 7.46
CA GLU A 54 22.06 -5.06 7.02
C GLU A 54 22.12 -4.82 5.50
N LEU A 55 21.46 -5.66 4.70
CA LEU A 55 21.37 -5.50 3.24
C LEU A 55 20.70 -4.17 2.85
N MET A 56 19.62 -3.79 3.54
CA MET A 56 18.92 -2.53 3.29
C MET A 56 19.79 -1.32 3.58
N GLU A 57 20.54 -1.34 4.69
CA GLU A 57 21.49 -0.26 5.06
C GLU A 57 22.61 -0.14 4.02
N GLU A 58 23.26 -1.25 3.66
CA GLU A 58 24.33 -1.30 2.66
C GLU A 58 23.90 -0.76 1.29
N ASN A 59 22.66 -1.05 0.89
CA ASN A 59 22.12 -0.68 -0.42
C ASN A 59 21.20 0.56 -0.38
N ARG A 60 21.06 1.22 0.76
CA ARG A 60 20.28 2.45 0.96
C ARG A 60 18.81 2.30 0.57
N PHE A 61 18.21 1.18 0.92
CA PHE A 61 16.77 1.01 0.75
C PHE A 61 16.03 2.04 1.62
N PRO A 62 14.97 2.70 1.10
CA PRO A 62 14.19 3.64 1.91
C PRO A 62 13.37 2.91 2.97
N CYS A 63 12.29 2.32 2.58
CA CYS A 63 11.41 1.51 3.42
C CYS A 63 10.87 0.34 2.61
N ILE A 64 10.63 -0.79 3.26
CA ILE A 64 9.83 -1.87 2.68
C ILE A 64 8.38 -1.75 3.14
N LEU A 65 7.46 -2.35 2.38
CA LEU A 65 6.04 -2.30 2.65
C LEU A 65 5.50 -3.72 2.90
N ALA A 66 5.05 -3.98 4.12
CA ALA A 66 4.26 -5.16 4.38
C ALA A 66 2.80 -4.91 3.99
N HIS A 67 2.18 -5.83 3.29
CA HIS A 67 0.77 -5.73 2.93
C HIS A 67 -0.05 -6.75 3.73
N ALA A 68 -1.14 -6.29 4.32
CA ALA A 68 -2.12 -7.15 4.96
C ALA A 68 -2.74 -8.13 3.94
N PRO A 69 -3.15 -9.31 4.35
CA PRO A 69 -3.97 -10.15 3.48
C PRO A 69 -5.20 -9.41 2.97
N TYR A 70 -5.42 -9.40 1.66
CA TYR A 70 -6.57 -8.71 1.03
C TYR A 70 -7.93 -9.30 1.43
N THR A 71 -7.94 -10.42 2.14
CA THR A 71 -9.15 -11.03 2.70
C THR A 71 -9.57 -10.41 4.04
N LEU A 72 -8.75 -9.55 4.64
CA LEU A 72 -9.11 -8.86 5.88
C LEU A 72 -10.20 -7.82 5.62
N ASN A 73 -11.15 -7.75 6.52
CA ASN A 73 -12.22 -6.76 6.43
C ASN A 73 -12.57 -6.21 7.83
N PRO A 74 -11.88 -5.15 8.28
CA PRO A 74 -12.07 -4.57 9.60
C PRO A 74 -13.43 -3.88 9.79
N CYS A 75 -14.18 -3.63 8.72
CA CYS A 75 -15.50 -2.97 8.80
C CYS A 75 -16.67 -3.85 8.31
N SER A 76 -16.48 -5.17 8.22
CA SER A 76 -17.53 -6.11 7.87
C SER A 76 -18.75 -6.02 8.82
N ALA A 77 -19.96 -6.27 8.33
CA ALA A 77 -21.14 -6.46 9.17
C ALA A 77 -21.01 -7.69 10.09
N ASN A 78 -20.25 -8.70 9.65
CA ASN A 78 -19.99 -9.90 10.45
C ASN A 78 -18.92 -9.65 11.51
N GLU A 79 -19.25 -9.89 12.77
CA GLU A 79 -18.37 -9.64 13.92
C GLU A 79 -17.15 -10.56 13.94
N ASP A 80 -17.32 -11.84 13.60
CA ASP A 80 -16.20 -12.81 13.56
C ASP A 80 -15.17 -12.39 12.50
N THR A 81 -15.64 -11.87 11.36
CA THR A 81 -14.76 -11.34 10.31
C THR A 81 -13.97 -10.12 10.81
N ARG A 82 -14.61 -9.22 11.56
CA ARG A 82 -13.95 -8.05 12.16
C ARG A 82 -12.93 -8.47 13.23
N GLN A 83 -13.30 -9.43 14.08
CA GLN A 83 -12.39 -9.93 15.12
C GLN A 83 -11.18 -10.62 14.49
N PHE A 84 -11.39 -11.43 13.46
CA PHE A 84 -10.29 -12.05 12.71
C PHE A 84 -9.36 -10.99 12.10
N ALA A 85 -9.91 -9.93 11.53
CA ALA A 85 -9.11 -8.84 10.99
C ALA A 85 -8.28 -8.14 12.08
N LEU A 86 -8.90 -7.83 13.23
CA LEU A 86 -8.25 -7.23 14.39
C LEU A 86 -7.05 -8.07 14.88
N ASP A 87 -7.30 -9.36 15.14
CA ASP A 87 -6.28 -10.27 15.67
C ASP A 87 -5.12 -10.44 14.69
N THR A 88 -5.44 -10.52 13.39
CA THR A 88 -4.45 -10.65 12.34
C THR A 88 -3.61 -9.39 12.21
N MET A 89 -4.20 -8.21 12.16
CA MET A 89 -3.47 -6.94 12.07
C MET A 89 -2.62 -6.69 13.32
N ALA A 90 -3.13 -7.01 14.51
CA ALA A 90 -2.38 -6.90 15.77
C ALA A 90 -1.15 -7.82 15.77
N ASP A 91 -1.29 -9.04 15.24
CA ASP A 91 -0.17 -9.96 15.10
C ASP A 91 0.83 -9.48 14.04
N ASP A 92 0.35 -9.00 12.91
CA ASP A 92 1.19 -8.46 11.84
C ASP A 92 2.04 -7.28 12.34
N LEU A 93 1.45 -6.33 13.07
CA LEU A 93 2.19 -5.19 13.62
C LEU A 93 3.29 -5.64 14.61
N ARG A 94 3.01 -6.62 15.48
CA ARG A 94 4.06 -7.22 16.35
C ARG A 94 5.18 -7.86 15.53
N ARG A 95 4.84 -8.50 14.44
CA ARG A 95 5.80 -9.15 13.53
C ARG A 95 6.65 -8.15 12.75
N MET A 96 6.08 -7.00 12.41
CA MET A 96 6.83 -5.92 11.74
C MET A 96 7.93 -5.32 12.63
N GLU A 97 7.88 -5.46 13.94
CA GLU A 97 8.94 -4.99 14.82
C GLU A 97 10.24 -5.81 14.71
N PHE A 98 10.25 -6.95 13.98
CA PHE A 98 11.49 -7.61 13.56
C PHE A 98 12.22 -6.84 12.46
N THR A 99 11.51 -5.99 11.73
CA THR A 99 12.05 -5.04 10.75
C THR A 99 11.54 -3.63 11.12
N PRO A 100 12.13 -2.98 12.13
CA PRO A 100 11.64 -1.72 12.67
C PRO A 100 11.67 -0.59 11.64
N ASN A 101 10.82 0.44 11.84
CA ASN A 101 10.71 1.63 11.00
C ASN A 101 10.24 1.37 9.56
N GLN A 102 9.55 0.27 9.32
CA GLN A 102 8.95 -0.05 8.03
C GLN A 102 7.46 0.33 7.99
N MET A 103 6.80 0.04 6.88
CA MET A 103 5.39 0.36 6.67
C MET A 103 4.54 -0.90 6.58
N TYR A 104 3.28 -0.77 7.01
CA TYR A 104 2.26 -1.81 6.93
C TYR A 104 1.02 -1.25 6.28
N ASN A 105 0.68 -1.71 5.08
CA ASN A 105 -0.46 -1.28 4.29
C ASN A 105 -1.64 -2.25 4.42
N PHE A 106 -2.87 -1.73 4.41
CA PHE A 106 -4.07 -2.55 4.38
C PHE A 106 -5.22 -1.85 3.66
N HIS A 107 -6.10 -2.65 3.05
CA HIS A 107 -7.37 -2.18 2.52
C HIS A 107 -8.33 -1.86 3.67
N PRO A 108 -8.93 -0.66 3.74
CA PRO A 108 -9.90 -0.31 4.76
C PRO A 108 -11.08 -1.28 4.85
N GLY A 109 -11.39 -1.99 3.77
CA GLY A 109 -12.40 -3.06 3.73
C GLY A 109 -13.74 -2.61 3.17
N SER A 110 -14.75 -3.44 3.40
CA SER A 110 -16.11 -3.25 2.87
C SER A 110 -17.13 -3.31 3.99
N HIS A 111 -18.02 -2.32 4.08
CA HIS A 111 -19.00 -2.20 5.16
C HIS A 111 -20.16 -3.23 5.08
N THR A 112 -20.25 -3.99 4.00
CA THR A 112 -21.19 -5.11 3.79
C THR A 112 -22.63 -4.87 4.25
N GLY A 113 -23.16 -3.66 3.96
CA GLY A 113 -24.53 -3.26 4.28
C GLY A 113 -24.71 -2.36 5.49
N LEU A 114 -23.67 -2.15 6.34
CA LEU A 114 -23.76 -1.25 7.51
C LEU A 114 -23.78 0.25 7.14
N GLY A 115 -23.40 0.58 5.92
CA GLY A 115 -23.20 1.96 5.46
C GLY A 115 -21.80 2.51 5.75
N THR A 116 -21.36 3.44 4.90
CA THR A 116 -19.99 3.98 4.93
C THR A 116 -19.61 4.58 6.29
N LYS A 117 -20.50 5.36 6.91
CA LYS A 117 -20.25 5.99 8.21
C LYS A 117 -19.92 4.96 9.32
N ASN A 118 -20.71 3.89 9.41
CA ASN A 118 -20.45 2.83 10.37
C ASN A 118 -19.15 2.07 10.03
N GLY A 119 -18.86 1.89 8.72
CA GLY A 119 -17.60 1.31 8.27
C GLY A 119 -16.39 2.11 8.74
N ILE A 120 -16.41 3.43 8.58
CA ILE A 120 -15.38 4.36 9.03
C ILE A 120 -15.17 4.24 10.56
N GLU A 121 -16.25 4.26 11.35
CA GLU A 121 -16.17 4.12 12.80
C GLU A 121 -15.54 2.79 13.22
N LEU A 122 -15.91 1.69 12.55
CA LEU A 122 -15.37 0.36 12.85
C LEU A 122 -13.88 0.28 12.53
N ILE A 123 -13.42 0.82 11.38
CA ILE A 123 -12.01 0.84 11.00
C ILE A 123 -11.20 1.61 12.06
N ALA A 124 -11.62 2.83 12.37
CA ALA A 124 -10.94 3.66 13.36
C ALA A 124 -10.90 3.01 14.75
N CYS A 125 -12.02 2.42 15.18
CA CYS A 125 -12.09 1.68 16.45
C CYS A 125 -11.10 0.52 16.48
N GLN A 126 -10.96 -0.26 15.40
CA GLN A 126 -10.00 -1.35 15.35
C GLN A 126 -8.56 -0.84 15.41
N LEU A 127 -8.23 0.20 14.64
CA LEU A 127 -6.89 0.80 14.66
C LEU A 127 -6.55 1.33 16.06
N ASN A 128 -7.46 2.03 16.73
CA ASN A 128 -7.24 2.53 18.09
C ASN A 128 -7.00 1.41 19.13
N ARG A 129 -7.46 0.19 18.85
CA ARG A 129 -7.24 -0.98 19.74
C ARG A 129 -5.86 -1.63 19.53
N ILE A 130 -5.29 -1.55 18.34
CA ILE A 130 -4.04 -2.25 17.99
C ILE A 130 -2.82 -1.34 17.89
N LEU A 131 -3.01 -0.04 17.61
CA LEU A 131 -1.92 0.91 17.58
C LEU A 131 -1.33 1.13 18.97
N THR A 132 -0.01 1.21 19.06
CA THR A 132 0.70 1.46 20.30
C THR A 132 1.72 2.59 20.14
N LYS A 133 1.98 3.32 21.23
CA LYS A 133 2.98 4.40 21.23
C LYS A 133 4.39 3.91 20.92
N GLY A 134 4.71 2.68 21.34
CA GLY A 134 6.04 2.10 21.19
C GLY A 134 6.31 1.45 19.84
N GLN A 135 5.29 1.25 18.99
CA GLN A 135 5.52 0.66 17.66
C GLN A 135 6.36 1.58 16.77
N THR A 136 7.23 0.99 15.97
CA THR A 136 8.03 1.71 14.99
C THR A 136 7.39 1.70 13.59
N THR A 137 6.52 0.74 13.34
CA THR A 137 5.82 0.54 12.07
C THR A 137 4.77 1.63 11.83
N THR A 138 4.81 2.25 10.66
CA THR A 138 3.75 3.17 10.19
C THR A 138 2.66 2.36 9.47
N VAL A 139 1.42 2.52 9.90
CA VAL A 139 0.25 1.86 9.27
C VAL A 139 -0.30 2.74 8.16
N LEU A 140 -0.57 2.17 6.99
CA LEU A 140 -1.09 2.90 5.84
C LEU A 140 -2.51 2.44 5.49
N LEU A 141 -3.42 3.42 5.39
CA LEU A 141 -4.72 3.26 4.75
C LEU A 141 -4.52 3.32 3.24
N GLU A 142 -4.93 2.30 2.52
CA GLU A 142 -4.89 2.35 1.06
C GLU A 142 -6.09 3.08 0.49
N THR A 143 -5.89 3.88 -0.57
CA THR A 143 -6.99 4.40 -1.37
C THR A 143 -7.69 3.25 -2.11
N MET A 144 -9.03 3.25 -2.16
CA MET A 144 -9.82 2.15 -2.71
C MET A 144 -10.57 2.56 -3.98
N ALA A 145 -10.80 1.59 -4.87
CA ALA A 145 -11.52 1.80 -6.13
C ALA A 145 -13.04 2.07 -5.95
N GLY A 146 -13.60 1.75 -4.78
CA GLY A 146 -15.04 1.89 -4.52
C GLY A 146 -15.87 0.75 -5.07
N LYS A 147 -15.28 -0.44 -5.20
CA LYS A 147 -15.98 -1.64 -5.64
C LYS A 147 -17.00 -2.09 -4.59
N GLY A 148 -18.26 -2.16 -4.99
CA GLY A 148 -19.36 -2.61 -4.11
C GLY A 148 -19.54 -1.68 -2.92
N THR A 149 -19.16 -2.13 -1.71
CA THR A 149 -19.32 -1.41 -0.44
C THR A 149 -17.98 -1.08 0.23
N GLU A 150 -16.92 -0.96 -0.56
CA GLU A 150 -15.61 -0.56 -0.06
C GLU A 150 -15.65 0.83 0.57
N VAL A 151 -14.86 0.97 1.65
CA VAL A 151 -14.62 2.23 2.36
C VAL A 151 -13.21 2.70 2.01
N GLY A 152 -13.01 4.04 1.91
CA GLY A 152 -11.74 4.63 1.52
C GLY A 152 -11.62 4.95 0.02
N LYS A 153 -12.75 4.96 -0.70
CA LYS A 153 -12.82 5.32 -2.12
C LYS A 153 -12.71 6.81 -2.40
N SER A 154 -12.87 7.65 -1.39
CA SER A 154 -12.66 9.09 -1.49
C SER A 154 -11.69 9.57 -0.43
N PHE A 155 -11.03 10.70 -0.70
CA PHE A 155 -10.13 11.34 0.25
C PHE A 155 -10.87 11.78 1.52
N ASP A 156 -12.15 12.18 1.41
CA ASP A 156 -12.99 12.51 2.55
C ASP A 156 -13.23 11.29 3.47
N GLU A 157 -13.50 10.11 2.91
CA GLU A 157 -13.67 8.88 3.70
C GLU A 157 -12.38 8.52 4.45
N LEU A 158 -11.20 8.63 3.80
CA LEU A 158 -9.91 8.42 4.44
C LEU A 158 -9.64 9.46 5.52
N ARG A 159 -9.94 10.73 5.26
CA ARG A 159 -9.83 11.82 6.23
C ARG A 159 -10.70 11.55 7.45
N GLU A 160 -11.95 11.14 7.23
CA GLU A 160 -12.85 10.80 8.33
C GLU A 160 -12.35 9.63 9.19
N ILE A 161 -11.65 8.64 8.62
CA ILE A 161 -10.97 7.58 9.39
C ILE A 161 -9.83 8.19 10.20
N LEU A 162 -8.94 8.95 9.55
CA LEU A 162 -7.76 9.55 10.19
C LEU A 162 -8.11 10.45 11.37
N ASP A 163 -9.20 11.22 11.26
CA ASP A 163 -9.68 12.13 12.33
C ASP A 163 -10.14 11.40 13.60
N ARG A 164 -10.45 10.10 13.50
CA ARG A 164 -10.89 9.28 14.61
C ARG A 164 -9.77 8.45 15.23
N ILE A 165 -8.55 8.53 14.70
CA ILE A 165 -7.40 7.76 15.18
C ILE A 165 -6.66 8.57 16.25
N GLU A 166 -6.52 7.98 17.46
CA GLU A 166 -5.87 8.61 18.61
C GLU A 166 -4.35 8.80 18.40
N LEU A 167 -3.67 7.81 17.80
CA LEU A 167 -2.25 7.84 17.47
C LEU A 167 -2.06 8.16 15.98
N SER A 168 -2.55 9.30 15.55
CA SER A 168 -2.59 9.69 14.14
C SER A 168 -1.18 9.86 13.51
N GLU A 169 -0.15 10.08 14.33
CA GLU A 169 1.25 10.11 13.88
C GLU A 169 1.77 8.74 13.43
N LYS A 170 1.11 7.65 13.84
CA LYS A 170 1.43 6.27 13.44
C LYS A 170 0.72 5.84 12.16
N VAL A 171 -0.11 6.71 11.57
CA VAL A 171 -0.93 6.37 10.42
C VAL A 171 -0.70 7.34 9.27
N GLY A 172 -0.59 6.78 8.07
CA GLY A 172 -0.51 7.50 6.79
C GLY A 172 -1.42 6.89 5.75
N VAL A 173 -1.18 7.25 4.50
CA VAL A 173 -1.94 6.78 3.33
C VAL A 173 -0.99 6.19 2.30
N CYS A 174 -1.39 5.10 1.68
CA CYS A 174 -0.85 4.58 0.44
C CYS A 174 -1.81 4.94 -0.70
N LEU A 175 -1.33 5.65 -1.70
CA LEU A 175 -2.11 5.98 -2.89
C LEU A 175 -1.86 4.92 -3.96
N ASP A 176 -2.91 4.17 -4.34
CA ASP A 176 -2.85 3.28 -5.50
C ASP A 176 -3.39 4.00 -6.73
N THR A 177 -2.58 4.07 -7.80
CA THR A 177 -2.92 4.78 -9.03
C THR A 177 -4.10 4.17 -9.77
N CYS A 178 -4.22 2.83 -9.79
CA CYS A 178 -5.37 2.14 -10.35
C CYS A 178 -6.63 2.42 -9.53
N HIS A 179 -6.55 2.36 -8.19
CA HIS A 179 -7.70 2.55 -7.32
C HIS A 179 -8.25 3.98 -7.40
N VAL A 180 -7.41 5.00 -7.31
CA VAL A 180 -7.91 6.39 -7.42
C VAL A 180 -8.47 6.68 -8.80
N PHE A 181 -7.89 6.15 -9.88
CA PHE A 181 -8.40 6.27 -11.23
C PHE A 181 -9.76 5.57 -11.36
N ASP A 182 -9.88 4.35 -10.89
CA ASP A 182 -11.13 3.59 -10.90
C ASP A 182 -12.19 4.23 -9.98
N ALA A 183 -11.80 4.94 -8.92
CA ALA A 183 -12.70 5.72 -8.05
C ALA A 183 -13.19 7.02 -8.69
N GLY A 184 -12.57 7.49 -9.78
CA GLY A 184 -12.98 8.67 -10.53
C GLY A 184 -12.05 9.88 -10.42
N TYR A 185 -10.89 9.75 -9.79
CA TYR A 185 -9.87 10.80 -9.77
C TYR A 185 -9.05 10.76 -11.08
N ASP A 186 -9.16 11.80 -11.90
CA ASP A 186 -8.50 11.84 -13.22
C ASP A 186 -7.00 12.20 -13.09
N ILE A 187 -6.21 11.22 -12.67
CA ILE A 187 -4.75 11.33 -12.59
C ILE A 187 -4.08 11.37 -13.98
N VAL A 188 -4.85 11.14 -15.04
CA VAL A 188 -4.35 11.19 -16.43
C VAL A 188 -4.33 12.63 -16.95
N ASN A 189 -5.39 13.39 -16.73
CA ASN A 189 -5.50 14.73 -17.30
C ASN A 189 -5.35 15.85 -16.24
N SER A 190 -5.55 15.54 -14.96
CA SER A 190 -5.66 16.50 -13.86
C SER A 190 -4.86 16.09 -12.61
N LEU A 191 -3.66 15.52 -12.78
CA LEU A 191 -2.84 15.03 -11.66
C LEU A 191 -2.60 16.10 -10.59
N ASP A 192 -2.24 17.33 -10.99
CA ASP A 192 -1.99 18.44 -10.06
C ASP A 192 -3.23 18.82 -9.24
N GLU A 193 -4.41 18.77 -9.87
CA GLU A 193 -5.69 19.04 -9.20
C GLU A 193 -6.01 17.93 -8.19
N VAL A 194 -5.80 16.67 -8.56
CA VAL A 194 -5.99 15.52 -7.66
C VAL A 194 -5.05 15.60 -6.46
N LEU A 195 -3.77 15.95 -6.66
CA LEU A 195 -2.80 16.13 -5.58
C LEU A 195 -3.15 17.36 -4.69
N THR A 196 -3.66 18.44 -5.28
CA THR A 196 -4.13 19.61 -4.54
C THR A 196 -5.33 19.25 -3.66
N ASP A 197 -6.27 18.46 -4.18
CA ASP A 197 -7.40 17.96 -3.39
C ASP A 197 -6.97 17.02 -2.29
N PHE A 198 -6.01 16.12 -2.56
CA PHE A 198 -5.42 15.26 -1.54
C PHE A 198 -4.79 16.09 -0.41
N ASP A 199 -3.98 17.11 -0.76
CA ASP A 199 -3.34 17.99 0.22
C ASP A 199 -4.37 18.75 1.06
N ARG A 200 -5.36 19.34 0.41
CA ARG A 200 -6.42 20.10 1.08
C ARG A 200 -7.25 19.24 2.05
N ILE A 201 -7.53 17.98 1.70
CA ILE A 201 -8.43 17.10 2.47
C ILE A 201 -7.66 16.30 3.52
N ILE A 202 -6.55 15.66 3.13
CA ILE A 202 -5.79 14.73 3.97
C ILE A 202 -4.50 15.36 4.49
N GLY A 203 -3.78 16.10 3.64
CA GLY A 203 -2.42 16.59 3.86
C GLY A 203 -1.37 15.69 3.19
N LEU A 204 -0.48 16.28 2.39
CA LEU A 204 0.58 15.54 1.68
C LEU A 204 1.56 14.86 2.63
N GLU A 205 1.71 15.34 3.86
CA GLU A 205 2.54 14.71 4.89
C GLU A 205 2.04 13.33 5.33
N LYS A 206 0.77 13.01 5.04
CA LYS A 206 0.18 11.68 5.28
C LYS A 206 0.43 10.71 4.15
N LEU A 207 0.78 11.17 2.95
CA LEU A 207 1.12 10.30 1.83
C LEU A 207 2.53 9.71 2.03
N ARG A 208 2.60 8.39 2.20
CA ARG A 208 3.84 7.71 2.59
C ARG A 208 4.35 6.70 1.56
N ALA A 209 3.47 6.21 0.71
CA ALA A 209 3.78 5.20 -0.30
C ALA A 209 2.83 5.32 -1.50
N ILE A 210 3.28 4.82 -2.63
CA ILE A 210 2.48 4.76 -3.86
C ILE A 210 2.51 3.33 -4.39
N HIS A 211 1.33 2.74 -4.58
CA HIS A 211 1.16 1.61 -5.47
C HIS A 211 1.04 2.15 -6.90
N ILE A 212 2.00 1.80 -7.75
CA ILE A 212 2.01 2.27 -9.13
C ILE A 212 1.57 1.15 -10.06
N ASN A 213 0.31 1.22 -10.47
CA ASN A 213 -0.39 0.22 -11.27
C ASN A 213 -1.18 0.91 -12.37
N ASP A 214 -1.17 0.34 -13.58
CA ASP A 214 -2.09 0.77 -14.63
C ASP A 214 -3.45 0.09 -14.44
N SER A 215 -4.52 0.62 -15.03
CA SER A 215 -5.86 0.06 -14.89
C SER A 215 -6.36 -0.58 -16.20
N LYS A 216 -6.94 -1.78 -16.07
CA LYS A 216 -7.67 -2.44 -17.18
C LYS A 216 -8.96 -1.74 -17.56
N ASN A 217 -9.40 -0.76 -16.79
CA ASN A 217 -10.73 -0.18 -16.91
C ASN A 217 -10.64 1.34 -17.10
N PRO A 218 -11.67 1.96 -17.69
CA PRO A 218 -11.72 3.42 -17.81
C PRO A 218 -11.98 4.10 -16.46
N LEU A 219 -11.72 5.41 -16.42
CA LEU A 219 -11.95 6.29 -15.28
C LEU A 219 -13.34 6.07 -14.66
N GLY A 220 -13.38 5.96 -13.34
CA GLY A 220 -14.63 5.84 -12.58
C GLY A 220 -15.32 4.48 -12.72
N SER A 221 -14.61 3.43 -13.09
CA SER A 221 -15.18 2.10 -13.33
C SER A 221 -15.53 1.32 -12.05
N HIS A 222 -14.91 1.63 -10.92
CA HIS A 222 -15.05 0.91 -9.65
C HIS A 222 -14.74 -0.59 -9.74
N LYS A 223 -13.66 -0.98 -10.43
CA LYS A 223 -13.36 -2.39 -10.73
C LYS A 223 -12.16 -2.96 -9.99
N ASP A 224 -11.14 -2.19 -9.76
CA ASP A 224 -9.87 -2.66 -9.17
C ASP A 224 -9.30 -3.85 -9.95
N ARG A 225 -8.69 -3.54 -11.09
CA ARG A 225 -8.02 -4.52 -11.95
C ARG A 225 -6.76 -3.93 -12.54
N HIS A 226 -5.62 -4.31 -11.96
CA HIS A 226 -4.31 -3.85 -12.39
C HIS A 226 -3.94 -4.36 -13.77
N GLU A 227 -3.30 -3.52 -14.56
CA GLU A 227 -2.65 -3.84 -15.83
C GLU A 227 -1.16 -3.51 -15.75
N CYS A 228 -0.37 -4.07 -16.65
CA CYS A 228 1.04 -3.72 -16.79
C CYS A 228 1.20 -2.25 -17.17
N ILE A 229 2.30 -1.63 -16.72
CA ILE A 229 2.58 -0.21 -16.94
C ILE A 229 2.51 0.16 -18.43
N GLY A 230 1.70 1.16 -18.73
CA GLY A 230 1.50 1.69 -20.08
C GLY A 230 0.62 0.83 -20.99
N LYS A 231 0.01 -0.24 -20.48
CA LYS A 231 -0.86 -1.12 -21.26
C LYS A 231 -2.35 -0.97 -20.92
N GLY A 232 -2.67 -0.15 -19.93
CA GLY A 232 -4.03 0.12 -19.48
C GLY A 232 -4.54 1.50 -19.89
N TYR A 233 -5.62 1.92 -19.22
CA TYR A 233 -6.31 3.17 -19.50
C TYR A 233 -5.64 4.40 -18.87
N ILE A 234 -4.76 4.24 -17.87
CA ILE A 234 -3.95 5.33 -17.33
C ILE A 234 -2.85 5.67 -18.34
N GLY A 235 -2.15 4.66 -18.84
CA GLY A 235 -1.20 4.78 -19.93
C GLY A 235 0.16 5.35 -19.53
N LEU A 236 1.15 5.15 -20.42
CA LEU A 236 2.55 5.40 -20.12
C LEU A 236 2.88 6.87 -19.84
N ASP A 237 2.26 7.81 -20.54
CA ASP A 237 2.51 9.24 -20.38
C ASP A 237 2.06 9.74 -19.01
N ALA A 238 0.97 9.23 -18.48
CA ALA A 238 0.52 9.54 -17.12
C ALA A 238 1.45 8.91 -16.08
N MET A 239 1.85 7.65 -16.25
CA MET A 239 2.83 6.99 -15.38
C MET A 239 4.14 7.75 -15.32
N LYS A 240 4.64 8.24 -16.46
CA LYS A 240 5.82 9.11 -16.52
C LYS A 240 5.63 10.37 -15.69
N ARG A 241 4.49 11.08 -15.85
CA ARG A 241 4.20 12.29 -15.04
C ARG A 241 4.16 11.98 -13.55
N ILE A 242 3.56 10.85 -13.15
CA ILE A 242 3.45 10.45 -11.74
C ILE A 242 4.84 10.23 -11.12
N VAL A 243 5.71 9.43 -11.75
CA VAL A 243 7.03 9.11 -11.16
C VAL A 243 8.00 10.28 -11.20
N THR A 244 7.79 11.26 -12.08
CA THR A 244 8.63 12.47 -12.18
C THR A 244 8.06 13.67 -11.42
N HIS A 245 6.84 13.54 -10.87
CA HIS A 245 6.18 14.65 -10.18
C HIS A 245 6.94 15.07 -8.91
N PRO A 246 7.25 16.36 -8.71
CA PRO A 246 8.07 16.83 -7.58
C PRO A 246 7.52 16.45 -6.20
N VAL A 247 6.20 16.37 -6.07
CA VAL A 247 5.52 15.98 -4.82
C VAL A 247 5.61 14.47 -4.54
N LEU A 248 5.77 13.65 -5.59
CA LEU A 248 5.68 12.19 -5.48
C LEU A 248 7.03 11.49 -5.58
N ASN A 249 7.97 12.02 -6.36
CA ASN A 249 9.20 11.34 -6.77
C ASN A 249 10.19 11.00 -5.64
N HIS A 250 9.95 11.50 -4.43
CA HIS A 250 10.73 11.19 -3.23
C HIS A 250 10.11 10.07 -2.39
N LEU A 251 8.89 9.63 -2.71
CA LEU A 251 8.20 8.53 -2.04
C LEU A 251 8.63 7.17 -2.62
N PRO A 252 8.50 6.08 -1.87
CA PRO A 252 8.69 4.75 -2.41
C PRO A 252 7.47 4.31 -3.23
N PHE A 253 7.75 3.70 -4.39
CA PHE A 253 6.77 3.15 -5.32
C PHE A 253 6.80 1.62 -5.29
N TYR A 254 5.63 0.98 -5.36
CA TYR A 254 5.48 -0.47 -5.35
C TYR A 254 4.59 -0.92 -6.49
N LEU A 255 5.09 -1.84 -7.32
CA LEU A 255 4.36 -2.46 -8.42
C LEU A 255 3.58 -3.68 -7.93
N GLU A 256 2.32 -3.75 -8.31
CA GLU A 256 1.44 -4.92 -8.13
C GLU A 256 0.85 -5.38 -9.47
N THR A 257 1.49 -5.00 -10.54
CA THR A 257 1.10 -5.37 -11.90
C THR A 257 1.14 -6.88 -12.11
N PRO A 258 0.35 -7.45 -13.04
CA PRO A 258 0.29 -8.90 -13.26
C PRO A 258 1.52 -9.41 -14.02
N ASN A 259 2.69 -9.29 -13.41
CA ASN A 259 3.99 -9.67 -13.95
C ASN A 259 4.67 -10.80 -13.16
N ASP A 260 5.63 -11.44 -13.81
CA ASP A 260 6.70 -12.21 -13.18
C ASP A 260 7.91 -11.32 -12.84
N LEU A 261 8.98 -11.90 -12.32
CA LEU A 261 10.17 -11.13 -11.93
C LEU A 261 10.87 -10.44 -13.11
N ASP A 262 10.87 -11.03 -14.29
CA ASP A 262 11.46 -10.42 -15.48
C ASP A 262 10.61 -9.25 -15.98
N GLY A 263 9.28 -9.39 -15.92
CA GLY A 263 8.35 -8.29 -16.19
C GLY A 263 8.47 -7.14 -15.20
N TYR A 264 8.56 -7.40 -13.90
CA TYR A 264 8.83 -6.37 -12.91
C TYR A 264 10.17 -5.67 -13.14
N LYS A 265 11.23 -6.42 -13.47
CA LYS A 265 12.52 -5.82 -13.82
C LYS A 265 12.38 -4.83 -14.98
N ALA A 266 11.69 -5.23 -16.05
CA ALA A 266 11.46 -4.38 -17.21
C ALA A 266 10.66 -3.11 -16.87
N GLU A 267 9.62 -3.22 -16.02
CA GLU A 267 8.85 -2.05 -15.58
C GLU A 267 9.64 -1.12 -14.68
N ILE A 268 10.47 -1.65 -13.76
CA ILE A 268 11.39 -0.85 -12.92
C ILE A 268 12.39 -0.09 -13.78
N GLU A 269 13.04 -0.75 -14.75
CA GLU A 269 13.96 -0.12 -15.67
C GLU A 269 13.27 0.97 -16.51
N LEU A 270 12.07 0.70 -17.01
CA LEU A 270 11.26 1.65 -17.78
C LEU A 270 10.93 2.90 -16.95
N LEU A 271 10.38 2.74 -15.74
CA LEU A 271 9.96 3.87 -14.90
C LEU A 271 11.17 4.71 -14.44
N ARG A 272 12.31 4.08 -14.14
CA ARG A 272 13.55 4.80 -13.81
C ARG A 272 14.09 5.61 -14.96
N SER A 273 13.99 5.09 -16.19
CA SER A 273 14.45 5.82 -17.39
C SER A 273 13.75 7.17 -17.63
N PHE A 274 12.63 7.43 -16.95
CA PHE A 274 11.96 8.73 -17.01
C PHE A 274 12.52 9.74 -16.01
N CYS A 275 13.30 9.29 -15.03
CA CYS A 275 13.87 10.12 -13.96
C CYS A 275 15.36 10.44 -14.15
N ASP A 276 15.98 9.86 -15.19
CA ASP A 276 17.34 10.16 -15.64
C ASP A 276 17.31 11.34 -16.63
#